data_a561cca48b56ac5b46c7678cfcd46c28
#
_entry.id   a561cca48b56ac5b46c7678cfcd46c28
#
_cell.length_a   1.000
_cell.length_b   1.000
_cell.length_c   1.000
_cell.angle_alpha   90.00
_cell.angle_beta   90.00
_cell.angle_gamma   90.00
#
_symmetry.space_group_name_H-M   'P 1'
#
loop_
_entity.id
_entity.type
_entity.pdbx_description
1 polymer ?
#
loop_
_entity_poly.entity_id
_entity_poly.type
_entity_poly.pdbx_seq_one_letter_code
_entity_poly.pdbx_strand_id
1 'polypeptide(L)'
;MATERTLNFVLYSDDSTTRAAVKAALGSKVSPEMGEHRIKEFATADALRLYVDGIKPGSDAPIDLFILDGEATPEGGMGVARQLKDEVYNCPPVLLIVARKEDAWLAAWSRAEASVLHPVDPFTLANTVADLIRSHSVAVR
;
A
#
# COMPACT_ATOMS: atom_id res chain seq x y z
N MET A 1 -21.30 2.44 -13.90
CA MET A 1 -20.13 1.75 -13.72
C MET A 1 -19.69 1.76 -12.30
N ALA A 2 -19.93 0.66 -11.69
CA ALA A 2 -19.59 0.50 -10.28
C ALA A 2 -18.12 0.69 -10.01
N THR A 3 -17.33 0.66 -11.07
CA THR A 3 -15.88 0.81 -10.97
C THR A 3 -15.42 2.20 -10.57
N GLU A 4 -16.38 3.13 -10.49
CA GLU A 4 -16.02 4.53 -10.26
C GLU A 4 -15.92 4.92 -8.79
N ARG A 5 -16.07 3.95 -7.86
CA ARG A 5 -15.91 4.32 -6.47
C ARG A 5 -14.49 4.77 -6.18
N THR A 6 -14.34 5.68 -5.23
CA THR A 6 -13.02 6.15 -4.80
C THR A 6 -12.28 5.03 -4.08
N LEU A 7 -11.03 4.80 -4.47
CA LEU A 7 -10.16 3.84 -3.81
C LEU A 7 -9.47 4.52 -2.64
N ASN A 8 -9.15 3.74 -1.61
CA ASN A 8 -8.50 4.26 -0.40
C ASN A 8 -7.19 3.53 -0.19
N PHE A 9 -6.08 4.26 -0.32
CA PHE A 9 -4.72 3.73 -0.13
C PHE A 9 -4.16 4.26 1.18
N VAL A 10 -3.42 3.41 1.87
CA VAL A 10 -2.71 3.78 3.10
C VAL A 10 -1.21 3.74 2.79
N LEU A 11 -0.51 4.83 3.06
CA LEU A 11 0.92 4.98 2.76
C LEU A 11 1.68 5.21 4.05
N TYR A 12 2.68 4.37 4.30
CA TYR A 12 3.54 4.51 5.48
C TYR A 12 5.00 4.70 5.07
N SER A 13 5.57 5.80 5.47
CA SER A 13 7.01 6.08 5.41
C SER A 13 7.31 7.22 6.39
N ASP A 14 8.42 7.14 7.10
CA ASP A 14 8.84 8.25 7.96
C ASP A 14 9.48 9.38 7.14
N ASP A 15 9.76 9.15 5.87
CA ASP A 15 10.41 10.11 4.99
C ASP A 15 9.37 10.84 4.14
N SER A 16 9.20 12.14 4.40
CA SER A 16 8.22 12.94 3.65
C SER A 16 8.56 13.03 2.16
N THR A 17 9.84 12.93 1.81
CA THR A 17 10.25 12.92 0.39
C THR A 17 9.74 11.66 -0.31
N THR A 18 9.86 10.51 0.35
CA THR A 18 9.32 9.27 -0.19
C THR A 18 7.81 9.34 -0.34
N ARG A 19 7.11 9.87 0.67
CA ARG A 19 5.66 10.00 0.58
C ARG A 19 5.26 10.91 -0.58
N ALA A 20 5.97 12.03 -0.76
CA ALA A 20 5.69 12.93 -1.88
C ALA A 20 5.93 12.26 -3.23
N ALA A 21 6.99 11.46 -3.34
CA ALA A 21 7.30 10.75 -4.59
C ALA A 21 6.21 9.73 -4.93
N VAL A 22 5.71 9.02 -3.94
CA VAL A 22 4.62 8.06 -4.15
C VAL A 22 3.36 8.76 -4.63
N LYS A 23 3.00 9.85 -3.96
CA LYS A 23 1.79 10.59 -4.34
C LYS A 23 1.90 11.15 -5.76
N ALA A 24 3.06 11.69 -6.10
CA ALA A 24 3.28 12.21 -7.45
C ALA A 24 3.20 11.11 -8.50
N ALA A 25 3.76 9.95 -8.20
CA ALA A 25 3.75 8.82 -9.12
C ALA A 25 2.33 8.31 -9.40
N LEU A 26 1.48 8.28 -8.39
CA LEU A 26 0.13 7.73 -8.53
C LEU A 26 -0.89 8.73 -9.07
N GLY A 27 -0.62 10.04 -8.94
CA GLY A 27 -1.55 11.05 -9.41
C GLY A 27 -2.94 10.86 -8.80
N SER A 28 -3.98 11.08 -9.59
CA SER A 28 -5.37 10.92 -9.12
C SER A 28 -5.96 9.58 -9.50
N LYS A 29 -5.44 8.93 -10.55
CA LYS A 29 -5.86 7.60 -11.01
C LYS A 29 -4.62 6.82 -11.44
N VAL A 30 -4.59 5.54 -11.10
CA VAL A 30 -3.47 4.69 -11.53
C VAL A 30 -3.72 4.07 -12.90
N SER A 31 -4.95 4.10 -13.38
CA SER A 31 -5.33 3.58 -14.69
C SER A 31 -6.64 4.22 -15.10
N PRO A 32 -6.85 4.48 -16.42
CA PRO A 32 -8.06 5.15 -16.88
C PRO A 32 -9.36 4.43 -16.52
N GLU A 33 -9.32 3.11 -16.40
CA GLU A 33 -10.52 2.33 -16.09
C GLU A 33 -10.83 2.28 -14.60
N MET A 34 -9.96 2.82 -13.74
CA MET A 34 -10.17 2.79 -12.30
C MET A 34 -10.71 4.12 -11.79
N GLY A 35 -11.38 4.07 -10.64
CA GLY A 35 -11.79 5.30 -9.96
C GLY A 35 -10.60 6.07 -9.43
N GLU A 36 -10.85 7.28 -9.03
CA GLU A 36 -9.84 8.09 -8.35
C GLU A 36 -9.51 7.47 -7.01
N HIS A 37 -8.34 7.81 -6.47
CA HIS A 37 -7.94 7.30 -5.16
C HIS A 37 -7.60 8.43 -4.21
N ARG A 38 -7.71 8.12 -2.92
CA ARG A 38 -7.23 8.96 -1.83
C ARG A 38 -6.08 8.25 -1.15
N ILE A 39 -5.09 9.02 -0.71
CA ILE A 39 -3.93 8.45 -0.02
C ILE A 39 -3.89 9.01 1.38
N LYS A 40 -4.02 8.12 2.37
CA LYS A 40 -3.89 8.47 3.78
C LYS A 40 -2.46 8.17 4.20
N GLU A 41 -1.73 9.20 4.65
CA GLU A 41 -0.31 9.09 4.95
C GLU A 41 -0.07 8.93 6.44
N PHE A 42 0.93 8.11 6.78
CA PHE A 42 1.38 7.93 8.15
C PHE A 42 2.90 7.99 8.20
N ALA A 43 3.43 8.75 9.13
CA ALA A 43 4.87 8.86 9.34
C ALA A 43 5.37 7.88 10.40
N THR A 44 4.48 7.30 11.19
CA THR A 44 4.84 6.33 12.24
C THR A 44 3.98 5.08 12.14
N ALA A 45 4.56 3.96 12.54
CA ALA A 45 3.82 2.69 12.56
C ALA A 45 2.70 2.72 13.59
N ASP A 46 2.91 3.39 14.72
CA ASP A 46 1.89 3.48 15.77
C ASP A 46 0.65 4.21 15.27
N ALA A 47 0.83 5.30 14.52
CA ALA A 47 -0.29 6.04 13.96
C ALA A 47 -1.05 5.18 12.95
N LEU A 48 -0.33 4.42 12.13
CA LEU A 48 -0.93 3.50 11.17
C LEU A 48 -1.78 2.44 11.89
N ARG A 49 -1.23 1.82 12.92
CA ARG A 49 -1.94 0.78 13.67
C ARG A 49 -3.22 1.31 14.31
N LEU A 50 -3.12 2.50 14.89
CA LEU A 50 -4.27 3.13 15.51
C LEU A 50 -5.39 3.36 14.49
N TYR A 51 -5.02 3.82 13.30
CA TYR A 51 -5.99 4.04 12.23
C TYR A 51 -6.65 2.72 11.79
N VAL A 52 -5.84 1.69 11.57
CA VAL A 52 -6.35 0.38 11.13
C VAL A 52 -7.26 -0.23 12.18
N ASP A 53 -6.87 -0.16 13.45
CA ASP A 53 -7.66 -0.72 14.55
C ASP A 53 -9.00 -0.01 14.70
N GLY A 54 -9.11 1.23 14.25
CA GLY A 54 -10.35 1.99 14.34
C GLY A 54 -11.33 1.72 13.21
N ILE A 55 -10.93 0.97 12.20
CA ILE A 55 -11.82 0.67 11.07
C ILE A 55 -12.72 -0.49 11.44
N LYS A 56 -14.04 -0.29 11.29
CA LYS A 56 -15.03 -1.30 11.63
C LYS A 56 -15.40 -2.13 10.41
N PRO A 57 -15.72 -3.41 10.59
CA PRO A 57 -16.24 -4.23 9.49
C PRO A 57 -17.44 -3.55 8.84
N GLY A 58 -17.51 -3.58 7.53
CA GLY A 58 -18.61 -2.98 6.79
C GLY A 58 -18.51 -1.48 6.63
N SER A 59 -17.37 -0.89 6.96
CA SER A 59 -17.13 0.53 6.79
C SER A 59 -17.37 0.98 5.34
N ASP A 60 -17.86 2.20 5.16
CA ASP A 60 -18.05 2.79 3.85
C ASP A 60 -16.74 3.16 3.16
N ALA A 61 -15.63 3.17 3.91
CA ALA A 61 -14.32 3.55 3.38
C ALA A 61 -13.30 2.45 3.65
N PRO A 62 -13.44 1.29 2.97
CA PRO A 62 -12.48 0.20 3.17
C PRO A 62 -11.11 0.59 2.62
N ILE A 63 -10.06 0.03 3.21
CA ILE A 63 -8.71 0.18 2.67
C ILE A 63 -8.57 -0.77 1.49
N ASP A 64 -8.08 -0.25 0.36
CA ASP A 64 -7.91 -1.04 -0.85
C ASP A 64 -6.47 -1.49 -1.07
N LEU A 65 -5.50 -0.79 -0.45
CA LEU A 65 -4.09 -1.07 -0.66
C LEU A 65 -3.26 -0.45 0.45
N PHE A 66 -2.27 -1.19 0.93
CA PHE A 66 -1.21 -0.65 1.78
C PHE A 66 0.07 -0.49 0.96
N ILE A 67 0.68 0.69 1.04
CA ILE A 67 2.01 0.96 0.46
C ILE A 67 2.93 1.26 1.64
N LEU A 68 3.90 0.38 1.88
CA LEU A 68 4.71 0.44 3.09
C LEU A 68 6.18 0.55 2.72
N ASP A 69 6.87 1.53 3.31
CA ASP A 69 8.29 1.75 3.08
C ASP A 69 9.10 0.78 3.94
N GLY A 70 9.74 -0.18 3.30
CA GLY A 70 10.58 -1.16 4.00
C GLY A 70 11.76 -0.53 4.72
N GLU A 71 12.14 0.69 4.31
CA GLU A 71 13.28 1.42 4.90
C GLU A 71 12.87 2.40 5.98
N ALA A 72 11.60 2.46 6.34
CA ALA A 72 11.13 3.38 7.37
C ALA A 72 11.75 3.07 8.73
N THR A 73 11.98 4.10 9.52
CA THR A 73 12.53 3.96 10.87
C THR A 73 11.61 4.67 11.86
N PRO A 74 11.60 4.25 13.11
CA PRO A 74 12.33 3.13 13.67
C PRO A 74 11.77 1.76 13.28
N GLU A 75 10.59 1.70 12.69
CA GLU A 75 9.95 0.43 12.35
C GLU A 75 9.76 0.32 10.85
N GLY A 76 10.45 -0.64 10.23
CA GLY A 76 10.38 -0.84 8.79
C GLY A 76 9.06 -1.44 8.34
N GLY A 77 8.71 -1.15 7.08
CA GLY A 77 7.44 -1.59 6.51
C GLY A 77 7.30 -3.10 6.41
N MET A 78 8.41 -3.85 6.37
CA MET A 78 8.32 -5.32 6.26
C MET A 78 7.71 -5.93 7.51
N GLY A 79 8.14 -5.49 8.69
CA GLY A 79 7.55 -5.96 9.94
C GLY A 79 6.11 -5.54 10.09
N VAL A 80 5.81 -4.31 9.69
CA VAL A 80 4.43 -3.81 9.70
C VAL A 80 3.56 -4.63 8.76
N ALA A 81 4.06 -4.95 7.56
CA ALA A 81 3.33 -5.77 6.59
C ALA A 81 3.00 -7.14 7.18
N ARG A 82 3.98 -7.79 7.81
CA ARG A 82 3.79 -9.09 8.40
C ARG A 82 2.71 -9.05 9.49
N GLN A 83 2.77 -8.03 10.33
CA GLN A 83 1.80 -7.86 11.38
C GLN A 83 0.38 -7.63 10.82
N LEU A 84 0.25 -6.78 9.79
CA LEU A 84 -1.05 -6.55 9.18
C LEU A 84 -1.62 -7.84 8.60
N LYS A 85 -0.79 -8.62 7.92
CA LYS A 85 -1.23 -9.89 7.34
C LYS A 85 -1.67 -10.88 8.40
N ASP A 86 -1.00 -10.88 9.55
CA ASP A 86 -1.36 -11.79 10.64
C ASP A 86 -2.63 -11.36 11.38
N GLU A 87 -2.87 -10.06 11.50
CA GLU A 87 -3.88 -9.54 12.42
C GLU A 87 -5.14 -9.00 11.74
N VAL A 88 -5.04 -8.57 10.48
CA VAL A 88 -6.19 -7.97 9.80
C VAL A 88 -6.91 -9.03 8.97
N TYR A 89 -8.19 -9.23 9.29
CA TYR A 89 -9.01 -10.17 8.53
C TYR A 89 -9.20 -9.65 7.10
N ASN A 90 -9.01 -10.53 6.13
CA ASN A 90 -9.08 -10.16 4.70
C ASN A 90 -8.20 -8.94 4.41
N CYS A 91 -6.95 -8.99 4.90
CA CYS A 91 -6.03 -7.88 4.72
C CYS A 91 -5.91 -7.50 3.24
N PRO A 92 -6.07 -6.20 2.92
CA PRO A 92 -5.88 -5.74 1.55
C PRO A 92 -4.46 -6.04 1.05
N PRO A 93 -4.24 -5.95 -0.26
CA PRO A 93 -2.88 -6.15 -0.79
C PRO A 93 -1.90 -5.16 -0.19
N VAL A 94 -0.67 -5.64 -0.03
CA VAL A 94 0.44 -4.85 0.51
C VAL A 94 1.53 -4.76 -0.55
N LEU A 95 1.97 -3.53 -0.83
CA LEU A 95 3.12 -3.26 -1.68
C LEU A 95 4.23 -2.69 -0.80
N LEU A 96 5.43 -3.29 -0.91
CA LEU A 96 6.59 -2.81 -0.17
C LEU A 96 7.52 -2.01 -1.07
N ILE A 97 8.14 -0.97 -0.52
CA ILE A 97 9.22 -0.26 -1.19
C ILE A 97 10.52 -0.71 -0.51
N VAL A 98 11.43 -1.31 -1.28
CA VAL A 98 12.65 -1.88 -0.73
C VAL A 98 13.87 -1.19 -1.35
N ALA A 99 15.00 -1.20 -0.62
CA ALA A 99 16.19 -0.50 -1.06
C ALA A 99 16.94 -1.26 -2.15
N ARG A 100 16.89 -2.60 -2.11
CA ARG A 100 17.71 -3.43 -3.00
C ARG A 100 16.92 -4.63 -3.51
N LYS A 101 17.27 -5.07 -4.71
CA LYS A 101 16.66 -6.27 -5.30
C LYS A 101 16.87 -7.50 -4.42
N GLU A 102 17.99 -7.57 -3.73
CA GLU A 102 18.32 -8.68 -2.85
C GLU A 102 17.35 -8.80 -1.68
N ASP A 103 16.59 -7.74 -1.40
CA ASP A 103 15.63 -7.75 -0.30
C ASP A 103 14.29 -8.40 -0.68
N ALA A 104 14.16 -8.90 -1.90
CA ALA A 104 12.91 -9.49 -2.35
C ALA A 104 12.44 -10.66 -1.48
N TRP A 105 13.39 -11.44 -0.91
CA TRP A 105 13.02 -12.54 -0.03
C TRP A 105 12.37 -12.03 1.26
N LEU A 106 12.76 -10.83 1.72
CA LEU A 106 12.13 -10.21 2.89
C LEU A 106 10.71 -9.78 2.56
N ALA A 107 10.48 -9.33 1.33
CA ALA A 107 9.12 -9.03 0.88
C ALA A 107 8.25 -10.28 0.92
N ALA A 108 8.79 -11.41 0.46
CA ALA A 108 8.07 -12.68 0.52
C ALA A 108 7.81 -13.11 1.97
N TRP A 109 8.82 -12.94 2.85
CA TRP A 109 8.65 -13.25 4.25
C TRP A 109 7.53 -12.43 4.89
N SER A 110 7.40 -11.17 4.50
CA SER A 110 6.39 -10.27 5.05
C SER A 110 4.98 -10.56 4.51
N ARG A 111 4.88 -11.43 3.49
CA ARG A 111 3.65 -11.78 2.79
C ARG A 111 3.06 -10.64 1.97
N ALA A 112 3.88 -9.65 1.62
CA ALA A 112 3.46 -8.61 0.71
C ALA A 112 3.20 -9.20 -0.68
N GLU A 113 2.22 -8.64 -1.38
CA GLU A 113 1.87 -9.10 -2.73
C GLU A 113 2.85 -8.62 -3.78
N ALA A 114 3.54 -7.50 -3.54
CA ALA A 114 4.48 -6.97 -4.51
C ALA A 114 5.53 -6.10 -3.82
N SER A 115 6.63 -5.84 -4.52
CA SER A 115 7.63 -4.90 -4.05
C SER A 115 8.16 -4.07 -5.22
N VAL A 116 8.57 -2.84 -4.92
CA VAL A 116 9.24 -1.95 -5.87
C VAL A 116 10.47 -1.38 -5.20
N LEU A 117 11.40 -0.85 -6.00
CA LEU A 117 12.68 -0.34 -5.48
C LEU A 117 12.64 1.15 -5.19
N HIS A 118 13.41 1.58 -4.18
CA HIS A 118 13.82 2.97 -4.03
C HIS A 118 14.91 3.28 -5.06
N PRO A 119 14.97 4.51 -5.58
CA PRO A 119 13.93 5.52 -5.52
C PRO A 119 12.74 5.13 -6.39
N VAL A 120 11.58 5.61 -6.01
CA VAL A 120 10.34 5.20 -6.67
C VAL A 120 10.33 5.63 -8.12
N ASP A 121 10.15 4.66 -9.03
CA ASP A 121 9.94 4.93 -10.44
C ASP A 121 8.44 5.08 -10.69
N PRO A 122 7.98 6.25 -11.21
CA PRO A 122 6.55 6.50 -11.33
C PRO A 122 5.80 5.46 -12.16
N PHE A 123 6.37 5.04 -13.30
CA PHE A 123 5.69 4.07 -14.16
C PHE A 123 5.61 2.70 -13.50
N THR A 124 6.70 2.26 -12.90
CA THR A 124 6.74 0.97 -12.23
C THR A 124 5.76 0.94 -11.07
N LEU A 125 5.72 1.99 -10.26
CA LEU A 125 4.84 2.04 -9.13
C LEU A 125 3.37 2.04 -9.57
N ALA A 126 3.01 2.91 -10.50
CA ALA A 126 1.63 3.01 -10.95
C ALA A 126 1.14 1.71 -11.58
N ASN A 127 1.98 1.07 -12.39
CA ASN A 127 1.62 -0.21 -13.00
C ASN A 127 1.47 -1.31 -11.98
N THR A 128 2.35 -1.37 -11.00
CA THR A 128 2.27 -2.38 -9.94
C THR A 128 1.01 -2.20 -9.10
N VAL A 129 0.69 -0.96 -8.75
CA VAL A 129 -0.52 -0.68 -7.99
C VAL A 129 -1.76 -1.07 -8.79
N ALA A 130 -1.81 -0.71 -10.08
CA ALA A 130 -2.95 -1.07 -10.92
C ALA A 130 -3.12 -2.58 -10.99
N ASP A 131 -2.03 -3.33 -11.15
CA ASP A 131 -2.09 -4.78 -11.20
C ASP A 131 -2.60 -5.37 -9.89
N LEU A 132 -2.15 -4.85 -8.76
CA LEU A 132 -2.61 -5.33 -7.46
C LEU A 132 -4.11 -5.10 -7.26
N ILE A 133 -4.60 -3.93 -7.67
CA ILE A 133 -6.02 -3.62 -7.55
C ILE A 133 -6.85 -4.55 -8.44
N ARG A 134 -6.41 -4.79 -9.67
CA ARG A 134 -7.11 -5.70 -10.58
C ARG A 134 -7.16 -7.11 -10.03
N SER A 135 -6.02 -7.61 -9.55
CA SER A 135 -5.93 -8.98 -9.03
C SER A 135 -6.78 -9.16 -7.79
N HIS A 136 -6.77 -8.19 -6.90
CA HIS A 136 -7.55 -8.27 -5.67
C HIS A 136 -9.05 -8.25 -5.98
N SER A 137 -9.48 -7.40 -6.91
CA SER A 137 -10.88 -7.33 -7.30
C SER A 137 -11.38 -8.65 -7.89
N VAL A 138 -10.54 -9.31 -8.68
CA VAL A 138 -10.89 -10.63 -9.24
C VAL A 138 -10.95 -11.67 -8.13
N ALA A 139 -9.99 -11.63 -7.21
CA ALA A 139 -9.89 -12.65 -6.16
C ALA A 139 -11.07 -12.63 -5.17
N VAL A 140 -11.71 -11.49 -4.96
CA VAL A 140 -12.82 -11.39 -4.01
C VAL A 140 -14.18 -11.62 -4.67
N ARG A 141 -14.20 -11.90 -5.94
CA ARG A 141 -15.45 -12.30 -6.60
C ARG A 141 -15.74 -13.77 -6.30
#